data_b789f6cbf436322fef1fcd3f0f327052
#
_entry.id   b789f6cbf436322fef1fcd3f0f327052
#
_cell.length_a   1.000
_cell.length_b   1.000
_cell.length_c   1.000
_cell.angle_alpha   90.00
_cell.angle_beta   90.00
_cell.angle_gamma   90.00
#
_symmetry.space_group_name_H-M   'P 1'
#
loop_
_entity.id
_entity.type
_entity.pdbx_description
1 polymer ?
#
loop_
_entity_poly.entity_id
_entity_poly.type
_entity_poly.pdbx_seq_one_letter_code
_entity_poly.pdbx_strand_id
1 'polypeptide(L)'
;QDAEAVTQAIASLPSGFRQIHTLVNNAGLALAPAAMQDVQLSDLHTMINTNITGVVNVTHALLPTLIETGAGANIINIGSTAGEWPYPGSHVYGASKAFIKQFSYNLRSDLLGTGVRVTDLAPGIAETEFSVVRNSGNKSAANSVYEGTVPLSAEDIAEQIAHIANLPDHININRVEMVPVRQAWGPYAIHREQSP
;
A
#
# COMPACT_ATOMS: atom_id res chain seq x y z
N GLN A 1 -6.38 -10.04 -8.93
CA GLN A 1 -7.79 -9.64 -8.90
C GLN A 1 -8.73 -10.86 -8.94
N ASP A 2 -8.30 -11.95 -9.55
CA ASP A 2 -9.01 -13.22 -9.65
C ASP A 2 -8.70 -14.08 -8.41
N ALA A 3 -9.69 -14.32 -7.56
CA ALA A 3 -9.52 -15.04 -6.30
C ALA A 3 -9.17 -16.53 -6.53
N GLU A 4 -9.72 -17.14 -7.58
CA GLU A 4 -9.44 -18.54 -7.93
C GLU A 4 -8.00 -18.69 -8.42
N ALA A 5 -7.52 -17.80 -9.31
CA ALA A 5 -6.15 -17.78 -9.77
C ALA A 5 -5.15 -17.55 -8.61
N VAL A 6 -5.48 -16.69 -7.63
CA VAL A 6 -4.66 -16.49 -6.42
C VAL A 6 -4.57 -17.79 -5.62
N THR A 7 -5.70 -18.44 -5.37
CA THR A 7 -5.74 -19.71 -4.63
C THR A 7 -4.95 -20.81 -5.33
N GLN A 8 -5.09 -20.92 -6.64
CA GLN A 8 -4.34 -21.88 -7.46
C GLN A 8 -2.84 -21.60 -7.44
N ALA A 9 -2.43 -20.33 -7.54
CA ALA A 9 -1.02 -19.93 -7.48
C ALA A 9 -0.39 -20.33 -6.14
N ILE A 10 -1.08 -20.07 -5.02
CA ILE A 10 -0.62 -20.46 -3.68
C ILE A 10 -0.53 -21.98 -3.56
N ALA A 11 -1.54 -22.72 -4.01
CA ALA A 11 -1.55 -24.17 -3.96
C ALA A 11 -0.46 -24.82 -4.82
N SER A 12 -0.01 -24.13 -5.87
CA SER A 12 1.06 -24.58 -6.78
C SER A 12 2.48 -24.36 -6.25
N LEU A 13 2.64 -23.69 -5.12
CA LEU A 13 3.96 -23.46 -4.51
C LEU A 13 4.66 -24.79 -4.22
N PRO A 14 5.96 -24.93 -4.57
CA PRO A 14 6.76 -26.08 -4.17
C PRO A 14 6.75 -26.27 -2.66
N SER A 15 6.86 -27.52 -2.19
CA SER A 15 6.76 -27.85 -0.76
C SER A 15 7.68 -27.03 0.16
N GLY A 16 8.90 -26.71 -0.31
CA GLY A 16 9.84 -25.90 0.45
C GLY A 16 9.46 -24.41 0.58
N PHE A 17 8.45 -23.94 -0.15
CA PHE A 17 7.96 -22.54 -0.12
C PHE A 17 6.57 -22.40 0.49
N ARG A 18 6.01 -23.47 1.07
CA ARG A 18 4.65 -23.44 1.65
C ARG A 18 4.60 -22.93 3.07
N GLN A 19 5.74 -22.92 3.79
CA GLN A 19 5.83 -22.32 5.12
C GLN A 19 5.98 -20.82 4.98
N ILE A 20 4.84 -20.11 4.97
CA ILE A 20 4.80 -18.67 4.81
C ILE A 20 4.70 -18.02 6.18
N HIS A 21 5.69 -17.20 6.51
CA HIS A 21 5.74 -16.43 7.75
C HIS A 21 5.32 -14.98 7.57
N THR A 22 5.56 -14.40 6.40
CA THR A 22 5.29 -12.99 6.15
C THR A 22 4.59 -12.81 4.82
N LEU A 23 3.44 -12.14 4.85
CA LEU A 23 2.74 -11.64 3.68
C LEU A 23 3.02 -10.14 3.56
N VAL A 24 3.59 -9.71 2.42
CA VAL A 24 3.71 -8.30 2.07
C VAL A 24 2.74 -7.97 0.94
N ASN A 25 1.67 -7.27 1.25
CA ASN A 25 0.73 -6.76 0.25
C ASN A 25 1.29 -5.46 -0.35
N ASN A 26 2.22 -5.62 -1.30
CA ASN A 26 2.91 -4.51 -1.96
C ASN A 26 2.26 -4.10 -3.29
N ALA A 27 1.59 -5.01 -3.97
CA ALA A 27 0.99 -4.73 -5.28
C ALA A 27 -0.04 -3.60 -5.18
N GLY A 28 0.21 -2.52 -5.93
CA GLY A 28 -0.66 -1.36 -5.93
C GLY A 28 -0.22 -0.35 -6.98
N LEU A 29 -1.16 0.45 -7.46
CA LEU A 29 -0.91 1.47 -8.47
C LEU A 29 -1.80 2.70 -8.25
N ALA A 30 -1.37 3.83 -8.82
CA ALA A 30 -2.18 5.00 -9.05
C ALA A 30 -2.21 5.29 -10.54
N LEU A 31 -3.35 5.70 -11.04
CA LEU A 31 -3.57 6.08 -12.43
C LEU A 31 -4.25 7.45 -12.47
N ALA A 32 -4.14 8.13 -13.64
CA ALA A 32 -4.90 9.32 -13.96
C ALA A 32 -4.92 10.39 -12.85
N PRO A 33 -3.81 11.10 -12.61
CA PRO A 33 -3.74 12.17 -11.61
C PRO A 33 -4.45 13.44 -12.10
N ALA A 34 -5.76 13.34 -12.32
CA ALA A 34 -6.63 14.40 -12.83
C ALA A 34 -7.89 14.52 -11.95
N ALA A 35 -8.74 15.51 -12.19
CA ALA A 35 -9.99 15.64 -11.47
C ALA A 35 -10.96 14.49 -11.83
N MET A 36 -11.86 14.14 -10.92
CA MET A 36 -12.74 12.96 -11.03
C MET A 36 -13.54 12.91 -12.34
N GLN A 37 -13.99 14.05 -12.82
CA GLN A 37 -14.77 14.16 -14.07
C GLN A 37 -13.93 13.95 -15.35
N ASP A 38 -12.59 14.04 -15.23
CA ASP A 38 -11.66 14.01 -16.38
C ASP A 38 -10.94 12.66 -16.53
N VAL A 39 -11.23 11.69 -15.65
CA VAL A 39 -10.59 10.36 -15.68
C VAL A 39 -11.48 9.31 -16.30
N GLN A 40 -10.87 8.27 -16.87
CA GLN A 40 -11.61 7.13 -17.40
C GLN A 40 -12.09 6.21 -16.27
N LEU A 41 -13.35 5.79 -16.33
CA LEU A 41 -13.93 4.88 -15.33
C LEU A 41 -13.15 3.55 -15.20
N SER A 42 -12.57 3.08 -16.31
CA SER A 42 -11.69 1.89 -16.33
C SER A 42 -10.47 2.02 -15.43
N ASP A 43 -9.87 3.22 -15.37
CA ASP A 43 -8.70 3.48 -14.52
C ASP A 43 -9.09 3.45 -13.04
N LEU A 44 -10.27 3.99 -12.71
CA LEU A 44 -10.82 3.94 -11.36
C LEU A 44 -11.06 2.51 -10.91
N HIS A 45 -11.69 1.68 -11.76
CA HIS A 45 -11.91 0.26 -11.50
C HIS A 45 -10.59 -0.51 -11.38
N THR A 46 -9.60 -0.20 -12.20
CA THR A 46 -8.27 -0.81 -12.13
C THR A 46 -7.60 -0.54 -10.79
N MET A 47 -7.67 0.71 -10.29
CA MET A 47 -7.17 1.04 -8.95
C MET A 47 -7.91 0.29 -7.84
N ILE A 48 -9.23 0.23 -7.88
CA ILE A 48 -10.04 -0.50 -6.89
C ILE A 48 -9.68 -2.00 -6.92
N ASN A 49 -9.67 -2.58 -8.11
CA ASN A 49 -9.43 -4.01 -8.27
C ASN A 49 -8.01 -4.42 -7.85
N THR A 50 -7.01 -3.58 -8.10
CA THR A 50 -5.63 -3.88 -7.70
C THR A 50 -5.40 -3.59 -6.23
N ASN A 51 -5.73 -2.36 -5.79
CA ASN A 51 -5.33 -1.88 -4.46
C ASN A 51 -6.23 -2.41 -3.34
N ILE A 52 -7.47 -2.80 -3.65
CA ILE A 52 -8.45 -3.29 -2.65
C ILE A 52 -8.73 -4.78 -2.88
N THR A 53 -9.37 -5.13 -4.00
CA THR A 53 -9.79 -6.52 -4.26
C THR A 53 -8.60 -7.48 -4.24
N GLY A 54 -7.47 -7.09 -4.86
CA GLY A 54 -6.25 -7.89 -4.87
C GLY A 54 -5.71 -8.16 -3.46
N VAL A 55 -5.64 -7.14 -2.62
CA VAL A 55 -5.18 -7.27 -1.24
C VAL A 55 -6.09 -8.18 -0.42
N VAL A 56 -7.41 -8.00 -0.55
CA VAL A 56 -8.40 -8.85 0.15
C VAL A 56 -8.25 -10.30 -0.28
N ASN A 57 -8.18 -10.58 -1.58
CA ASN A 57 -8.08 -11.94 -2.09
C ASN A 57 -6.81 -12.66 -1.63
N VAL A 58 -5.65 -12.00 -1.73
CA VAL A 58 -4.36 -12.59 -1.31
C VAL A 58 -4.33 -12.80 0.20
N THR A 59 -4.78 -11.81 0.97
CA THR A 59 -4.85 -11.93 2.42
C THR A 59 -5.76 -13.06 2.85
N HIS A 60 -6.97 -13.14 2.30
CA HIS A 60 -7.92 -14.20 2.62
C HIS A 60 -7.38 -15.59 2.29
N ALA A 61 -6.73 -15.74 1.15
CA ALA A 61 -6.19 -17.04 0.70
C ALA A 61 -4.99 -17.51 1.57
N LEU A 62 -4.17 -16.59 2.09
CA LEU A 62 -3.01 -16.93 2.91
C LEU A 62 -3.30 -16.93 4.42
N LEU A 63 -4.41 -16.35 4.84
CA LEU A 63 -4.72 -16.19 6.25
C LEU A 63 -4.71 -17.50 7.05
N PRO A 64 -5.29 -18.62 6.55
CA PRO A 64 -5.23 -19.89 7.26
C PRO A 64 -3.79 -20.36 7.53
N THR A 65 -2.90 -20.25 6.55
CA THR A 65 -1.47 -20.62 6.70
C THR A 65 -0.77 -19.72 7.70
N LEU A 66 -1.03 -18.41 7.71
CA LEU A 66 -0.43 -17.48 8.66
C LEU A 66 -0.92 -17.73 10.09
N ILE A 67 -2.19 -18.08 10.27
CA ILE A 67 -2.76 -18.46 11.57
C ILE A 67 -2.13 -19.78 12.07
N GLU A 68 -1.94 -20.76 11.18
CA GLU A 68 -1.26 -22.01 11.53
C GLU A 68 0.21 -21.79 11.92
N THR A 69 0.90 -20.85 11.24
CA THR A 69 2.25 -20.43 11.61
C THR A 69 2.27 -19.78 13.00
N GLY A 70 1.26 -18.98 13.33
CA GLY A 70 1.08 -18.40 14.67
C GLY A 70 2.11 -17.32 15.01
N ALA A 71 2.78 -17.50 16.18
CA ALA A 71 3.77 -16.53 16.65
C ALA A 71 4.90 -16.35 15.63
N GLY A 72 5.22 -15.09 15.34
CA GLY A 72 6.19 -14.71 14.29
C GLY A 72 5.56 -14.42 12.93
N ALA A 73 4.34 -14.89 12.64
CA ALA A 73 3.66 -14.57 11.39
C ALA A 73 3.30 -13.08 11.28
N ASN A 74 3.41 -12.55 10.04
CA ASN A 74 3.19 -11.14 9.77
C ASN A 74 2.35 -10.91 8.52
N ILE A 75 1.54 -9.86 8.56
CA ILE A 75 0.93 -9.24 7.39
C ILE A 75 1.36 -7.77 7.36
N ILE A 76 2.07 -7.38 6.32
CA ILE A 76 2.54 -6.01 6.13
C ILE A 76 1.85 -5.46 4.88
N ASN A 77 0.94 -4.53 5.07
CA ASN A 77 0.20 -3.88 4.00
C ASN A 77 0.88 -2.56 3.64
N ILE A 78 1.18 -2.36 2.35
CA ILE A 78 1.78 -1.11 1.90
C ILE A 78 0.66 -0.08 1.68
N GLY A 79 0.48 0.77 2.69
CA GLY A 79 -0.38 1.93 2.68
C GLY A 79 0.18 3.10 1.87
N SER A 80 -0.09 4.29 2.30
CA SER A 80 0.49 5.55 1.80
C SER A 80 0.07 6.70 2.70
N THR A 81 0.85 7.78 2.73
CA THR A 81 0.41 9.09 3.28
C THR A 81 -0.84 9.63 2.56
N ALA A 82 -1.07 9.22 1.29
CA ALA A 82 -2.26 9.55 0.51
C ALA A 82 -3.57 9.01 1.11
N GLY A 83 -3.50 7.99 1.96
CA GLY A 83 -4.66 7.46 2.69
C GLY A 83 -5.05 8.31 3.90
N GLU A 84 -4.23 9.27 4.28
CA GLU A 84 -4.46 10.20 5.41
C GLU A 84 -4.68 11.62 4.91
N TRP A 85 -3.84 12.08 4.00
CA TRP A 85 -3.75 13.46 3.57
C TRP A 85 -4.27 13.61 2.14
N PRO A 86 -5.43 14.26 1.94
CA PRO A 86 -6.03 14.44 0.62
C PRO A 86 -5.24 15.45 -0.22
N TYR A 87 -5.16 15.18 -1.52
CA TYR A 87 -4.61 16.11 -2.50
C TYR A 87 -5.35 15.98 -3.84
N PRO A 88 -5.34 17.02 -4.69
CA PRO A 88 -6.02 16.97 -5.98
C PRO A 88 -5.60 15.77 -6.83
N GLY A 89 -6.58 15.09 -7.45
CA GLY A 89 -6.35 13.92 -8.29
C GLY A 89 -6.06 12.62 -7.53
N SER A 90 -6.19 12.59 -6.19
CA SER A 90 -5.96 11.38 -5.40
C SER A 90 -7.23 10.58 -5.07
N HIS A 91 -8.40 11.02 -5.56
CA HIS A 91 -9.73 10.51 -5.21
C HIS A 91 -9.79 8.99 -4.92
N VAL A 92 -9.70 8.11 -5.93
CA VAL A 92 -9.79 6.65 -5.74
C VAL A 92 -8.50 6.08 -5.17
N TYR A 93 -7.33 6.59 -5.59
CA TYR A 93 -6.05 6.13 -5.03
C TYR A 93 -5.96 6.40 -3.52
N GLY A 94 -6.19 7.65 -3.09
CA GLY A 94 -6.18 8.01 -1.67
C GLY A 94 -7.20 7.21 -0.88
N ALA A 95 -8.44 7.07 -1.40
CA ALA A 95 -9.48 6.26 -0.79
C ALA A 95 -9.06 4.78 -0.67
N SER A 96 -8.39 4.20 -1.68
CA SER A 96 -7.89 2.83 -1.61
C SER A 96 -6.82 2.67 -0.53
N LYS A 97 -5.97 3.67 -0.32
CA LYS A 97 -4.94 3.65 0.72
C LYS A 97 -5.52 3.90 2.12
N ALA A 98 -6.59 4.68 2.24
CA ALA A 98 -7.39 4.79 3.47
C ALA A 98 -8.06 3.45 3.81
N PHE A 99 -8.58 2.71 2.81
CA PHE A 99 -9.05 1.34 2.99
C PHE A 99 -7.95 0.45 3.57
N ILE A 100 -6.74 0.45 3.00
CA ILE A 100 -5.61 -0.37 3.48
C ILE A 100 -5.30 -0.10 4.95
N LYS A 101 -5.26 1.17 5.35
CA LYS A 101 -5.06 1.56 6.75
C LYS A 101 -6.13 0.95 7.65
N GLN A 102 -7.41 1.18 7.34
CA GLN A 102 -8.51 0.71 8.18
C GLN A 102 -8.64 -0.81 8.15
N PHE A 103 -8.41 -1.44 6.99
CA PHE A 103 -8.38 -2.89 6.84
C PHE A 103 -7.31 -3.53 7.72
N SER A 104 -6.11 -2.94 7.77
CA SER A 104 -5.02 -3.42 8.63
C SER A 104 -5.40 -3.39 10.11
N TYR A 105 -6.05 -2.32 10.57
CA TYR A 105 -6.49 -2.19 11.97
C TYR A 105 -7.61 -3.19 12.33
N ASN A 106 -8.58 -3.35 11.45
CA ASN A 106 -9.67 -4.31 11.66
C ASN A 106 -9.13 -5.73 11.67
N LEU A 107 -8.28 -6.09 10.68
CA LEU A 107 -7.67 -7.40 10.59
C LEU A 107 -6.81 -7.71 11.82
N ARG A 108 -6.07 -6.72 12.36
CA ARG A 108 -5.33 -6.87 13.61
C ARG A 108 -6.25 -7.20 14.79
N SER A 109 -7.44 -6.65 14.82
CA SER A 109 -8.45 -6.92 15.86
C SER A 109 -9.03 -8.33 15.71
N ASP A 110 -9.34 -8.75 14.48
CA ASP A 110 -9.89 -10.07 14.20
C ASP A 110 -8.89 -11.20 14.52
N LEU A 111 -7.60 -10.90 14.37
CA LEU A 111 -6.51 -11.87 14.60
C LEU A 111 -6.00 -11.89 16.06
N LEU A 112 -6.70 -11.23 16.98
CA LEU A 112 -6.33 -11.27 18.40
C LEU A 112 -6.32 -12.71 18.93
N GLY A 113 -5.23 -13.09 19.55
CA GLY A 113 -5.03 -14.47 20.11
C GLY A 113 -4.43 -15.47 19.11
N THR A 114 -4.28 -15.14 17.82
CA THR A 114 -3.66 -16.04 16.83
C THR A 114 -2.13 -15.96 16.80
N GLY A 115 -1.55 -14.90 17.34
CA GLY A 115 -0.13 -14.60 17.24
C GLY A 115 0.29 -13.88 15.95
N VAL A 116 -0.61 -13.73 14.98
CA VAL A 116 -0.33 -13.03 13.71
C VAL A 116 -0.29 -11.52 13.94
N ARG A 117 0.77 -10.88 13.46
CA ARG A 117 0.97 -9.43 13.51
C ARG A 117 0.48 -8.78 12.23
N VAL A 118 -0.05 -7.55 12.32
CA VAL A 118 -0.51 -6.79 11.17
C VAL A 118 -0.01 -5.35 11.25
N THR A 119 0.60 -4.87 10.17
CA THR A 119 1.15 -3.52 10.06
C THR A 119 0.67 -2.82 8.79
N ASP A 120 0.27 -1.56 8.91
CA ASP A 120 0.15 -0.60 7.80
C ASP A 120 1.46 0.17 7.68
N LEU A 121 2.23 -0.05 6.62
CA LEU A 121 3.42 0.74 6.28
C LEU A 121 3.04 1.78 5.23
N ALA A 122 3.06 3.06 5.60
CA ALA A 122 2.55 4.18 4.83
C ALA A 122 3.67 5.12 4.35
N PRO A 123 4.30 4.84 3.18
CA PRO A 123 5.32 5.72 2.63
C PRO A 123 4.75 7.03 2.09
N GLY A 124 5.59 8.08 2.12
CA GLY A 124 5.43 9.29 1.34
C GLY A 124 5.96 9.13 -0.09
N ILE A 125 6.61 10.19 -0.60
CA ILE A 125 7.21 10.18 -1.94
C ILE A 125 8.36 9.19 -1.97
N ALA A 126 8.24 8.15 -2.82
CA ALA A 126 9.26 7.14 -3.07
C ALA A 126 9.56 7.04 -4.56
N GLU A 127 10.85 7.08 -4.92
CA GLU A 127 11.30 6.94 -6.30
C GLU A 127 11.34 5.48 -6.69
N THR A 128 10.36 5.08 -7.46
CA THR A 128 10.17 3.73 -7.99
C THR A 128 9.50 3.81 -9.34
N GLU A 129 9.23 2.67 -9.98
CA GLU A 129 8.42 2.62 -11.21
C GLU A 129 6.97 3.13 -11.03
N PHE A 130 6.52 3.31 -9.79
CA PHE A 130 5.17 3.77 -9.47
C PHE A 130 4.82 5.09 -10.18
N SER A 131 5.72 6.08 -10.17
CA SER A 131 5.47 7.36 -10.85
C SER A 131 5.43 7.24 -12.36
N VAL A 132 6.18 6.31 -12.94
CA VAL A 132 6.15 6.03 -14.39
C VAL A 132 4.80 5.41 -14.77
N VAL A 133 4.31 4.44 -14.00
CA VAL A 133 2.99 3.82 -14.18
C VAL A 133 1.89 4.87 -14.02
N ARG A 134 1.96 5.69 -12.97
CA ARG A 134 1.00 6.75 -12.68
C ARG A 134 0.87 7.77 -13.83
N ASN A 135 1.97 8.06 -14.51
CA ASN A 135 2.03 9.00 -15.63
C ASN A 135 1.98 8.31 -16.99
N SER A 136 1.39 7.10 -17.08
CA SER A 136 1.18 6.35 -18.32
C SER A 136 2.46 6.19 -19.17
N GLY A 137 3.59 5.96 -18.50
CA GLY A 137 4.90 5.78 -19.14
C GLY A 137 5.66 7.08 -19.44
N ASN A 138 5.10 8.24 -19.14
CA ASN A 138 5.78 9.53 -19.32
C ASN A 138 6.86 9.73 -18.25
N LYS A 139 8.10 9.36 -18.58
CA LYS A 139 9.24 9.45 -17.67
C LYS A 139 9.58 10.89 -17.26
N SER A 140 9.38 11.88 -18.14
CA SER A 140 9.64 13.28 -17.79
C SER A 140 8.69 13.77 -16.71
N ALA A 141 7.38 13.49 -16.85
CA ALA A 141 6.39 13.80 -15.84
C ALA A 141 6.61 13.00 -14.55
N ALA A 142 7.07 11.75 -14.64
CA ALA A 142 7.42 10.95 -13.47
C ALA A 142 8.61 11.54 -12.71
N ASN A 143 9.66 11.96 -13.41
CA ASN A 143 10.87 12.52 -12.81
C ASN A 143 10.61 13.89 -12.16
N SER A 144 9.74 14.72 -12.73
CA SER A 144 9.41 16.04 -12.19
C SER A 144 8.81 15.97 -10.78
N VAL A 145 8.23 14.83 -10.39
CA VAL A 145 7.72 14.61 -9.03
C VAL A 145 8.84 14.67 -7.98
N TYR A 146 10.07 14.35 -8.38
CA TYR A 146 11.23 14.23 -7.49
C TYR A 146 12.18 15.44 -7.56
N GLU A 147 11.94 16.37 -8.48
CA GLU A 147 12.80 17.55 -8.65
C GLU A 147 12.91 18.36 -7.35
N GLY A 148 14.14 18.69 -6.96
CA GLY A 148 14.43 19.49 -5.77
C GLY A 148 14.22 18.76 -4.43
N THR A 149 13.95 17.45 -4.44
CA THR A 149 13.83 16.63 -3.23
C THR A 149 14.78 15.43 -3.26
N VAL A 150 14.88 14.74 -2.14
CA VAL A 150 15.51 13.42 -2.02
C VAL A 150 14.41 12.48 -1.57
N PRO A 151 13.78 11.72 -2.52
CA PRO A 151 12.69 10.81 -2.19
C PRO A 151 13.19 9.61 -1.38
N LEU A 152 12.26 8.84 -0.81
CA LEU A 152 12.57 7.50 -0.33
C LEU A 152 12.94 6.60 -1.52
N SER A 153 13.82 5.64 -1.29
CA SER A 153 14.12 4.58 -2.23
C SER A 153 13.27 3.33 -1.98
N ALA A 154 13.30 2.37 -2.89
CA ALA A 154 12.70 1.06 -2.67
C ALA A 154 13.40 0.32 -1.52
N GLU A 155 14.71 0.50 -1.39
CA GLU A 155 15.55 -0.07 -0.35
C GLU A 155 15.16 0.44 1.04
N ASP A 156 14.91 1.76 1.20
CA ASP A 156 14.46 2.34 2.47
C ASP A 156 13.17 1.67 2.97
N ILE A 157 12.23 1.40 2.03
CA ILE A 157 10.97 0.73 2.35
C ILE A 157 11.20 -0.74 2.68
N ALA A 158 12.06 -1.43 1.92
CA ALA A 158 12.39 -2.83 2.14
C ALA A 158 13.08 -3.05 3.48
N GLU A 159 13.97 -2.14 3.91
CA GLU A 159 14.59 -2.19 5.23
C GLU A 159 13.56 -2.06 6.35
N GLN A 160 12.55 -1.20 6.21
CA GLN A 160 11.45 -1.11 7.18
C GLN A 160 10.59 -2.36 7.22
N ILE A 161 10.30 -2.96 6.05
CA ILE A 161 9.58 -4.24 5.98
C ILE A 161 10.38 -5.32 6.73
N ALA A 162 11.69 -5.43 6.46
CA ALA A 162 12.57 -6.39 7.11
C ALA A 162 12.65 -6.15 8.64
N HIS A 163 12.75 -4.88 9.07
CA HIS A 163 12.73 -4.53 10.49
C HIS A 163 11.44 -5.00 11.18
N ILE A 164 10.28 -4.69 10.59
CA ILE A 164 8.97 -5.06 11.13
C ILE A 164 8.82 -6.59 11.19
N ALA A 165 9.22 -7.28 10.13
CA ALA A 165 9.13 -8.74 10.05
C ALA A 165 9.98 -9.44 11.13
N ASN A 166 11.13 -8.88 11.50
CA ASN A 166 12.08 -9.44 12.45
C ASN A 166 11.87 -8.96 13.91
N LEU A 167 10.81 -8.23 14.20
CA LEU A 167 10.50 -7.85 15.59
C LEU A 167 10.20 -9.08 16.46
N PRO A 168 10.47 -9.01 17.76
CA PRO A 168 10.01 -10.04 18.72
C PRO A 168 8.50 -10.28 18.61
N ASP A 169 8.07 -11.53 18.75
CA ASP A 169 6.69 -11.99 18.50
C ASP A 169 5.62 -11.25 19.31
N HIS A 170 5.96 -10.75 20.48
CA HIS A 170 5.03 -10.00 21.34
C HIS A 170 4.86 -8.52 20.95
N ILE A 171 5.61 -8.04 19.96
CA ILE A 171 5.56 -6.64 19.51
C ILE A 171 4.84 -6.55 18.17
N ASN A 172 3.76 -5.78 18.13
CA ASN A 172 3.09 -5.39 16.87
C ASN A 172 3.22 -3.89 16.67
N ILE A 173 3.79 -3.48 15.54
CA ILE A 173 3.70 -2.10 15.09
C ILE A 173 2.43 -1.96 14.25
N ASN A 174 1.46 -1.20 14.73
CA ASN A 174 0.19 -1.05 14.01
C ASN A 174 0.35 -0.23 12.73
N ARG A 175 1.19 0.82 12.76
CA ARG A 175 1.44 1.69 11.62
C ARG A 175 2.82 2.30 11.69
N VAL A 176 3.46 2.39 10.52
CA VAL A 176 4.63 3.23 10.27
C VAL A 176 4.28 4.21 9.16
N GLU A 177 4.38 5.50 9.43
CA GLU A 177 4.35 6.55 8.41
C GLU A 177 5.77 7.07 8.24
N MET A 178 6.33 6.93 7.04
CA MET A 178 7.68 7.38 6.73
C MET A 178 7.70 8.28 5.49
N VAL A 179 8.34 9.41 5.62
CA VAL A 179 8.41 10.41 4.56
C VAL A 179 9.84 10.93 4.42
N PRO A 180 10.25 11.38 3.22
CA PRO A 180 11.50 12.12 3.09
C PRO A 180 11.51 13.33 4.03
N VAL A 181 12.69 13.70 4.56
CA VAL A 181 12.83 14.86 5.46
C VAL A 181 12.33 16.17 4.82
N ARG A 182 12.38 16.25 3.49
CA ARG A 182 11.90 17.41 2.72
C ARG A 182 10.41 17.36 2.37
N GLN A 183 9.70 16.31 2.78
CA GLN A 183 8.25 16.21 2.61
C GLN A 183 7.56 16.51 3.94
N ALA A 184 6.54 17.35 3.89
CA ALA A 184 5.61 17.59 4.99
C ALA A 184 4.18 17.50 4.44
N TRP A 185 3.20 17.51 5.33
CA TRP A 185 1.81 17.62 4.95
C TRP A 185 1.56 19.01 4.37
N GLY A 186 0.94 19.06 3.20
CA GLY A 186 0.70 20.31 2.48
C GLY A 186 -0.23 21.26 3.24
N PRO A 187 -0.15 22.56 2.93
CA PRO A 187 -1.12 23.53 3.43
C PRO A 187 -2.51 23.23 2.88
N TYR A 188 -3.54 23.68 3.58
CA TYR A 188 -4.91 23.63 3.09
C TYR A 188 -5.01 24.32 1.72
N ALA A 189 -5.55 23.62 0.72
CA ALA A 189 -5.86 24.21 -0.57
C ALA A 189 -7.10 25.09 -0.42
N ILE A 190 -6.97 26.36 -0.82
CA ILE A 190 -8.09 27.34 -0.79
C ILE A 190 -8.25 27.87 -2.21
N HIS A 191 -9.46 27.70 -2.76
CA HIS A 191 -9.83 28.39 -3.99
C HIS A 191 -10.08 29.87 -3.67
N ARG A 192 -9.40 30.75 -4.39
CA ARG A 192 -9.62 32.19 -4.30
C ARG A 192 -10.18 32.65 -5.63
N GLU A 193 -11.39 33.19 -5.62
CA GLU A 193 -11.94 33.84 -6.79
C GLU A 193 -11.06 35.04 -7.14
N GLN A 194 -10.70 35.17 -8.41
CA GLN A 194 -10.07 36.39 -8.88
C GLN A 194 -11.13 37.49 -8.81
N SER A 195 -10.86 38.55 -8.08
CA SER A 195 -11.75 39.73 -8.09
C SER A 195 -11.88 40.24 -9.53
N PRO A 196 -13.10 40.56 -10.00
CA PRO A 196 -13.35 41.03 -11.36
C PRO A 196 -12.58 42.31 -11.67
#